data_7920c54089437735a1ba78363effde24
#
_entry.id   7920c54089437735a1ba78363effde24
#
_cell.length_a   1.000
_cell.length_b   1.000
_cell.length_c   1.000
_cell.angle_alpha   90.00
_cell.angle_beta   90.00
_cell.angle_gamma   90.00
#
_symmetry.space_group_name_H-M   'P 1'
#
loop_
_entity.id
_entity.type
_entity.pdbx_description
1 polymer ?
#
loop_
_entity_poly.entity_id
_entity_poly.type
_entity_poly.pdbx_seq_one_letter_code
_entity_poly.pdbx_strand_id
1 'polypeptide(L)'
;RLMVNEFVPEEVGYINEVLGKKALRDIIGKVIKACGVARTAQFLDDIKNLGYYMAFKGGLSFNLADVLIPPEKEALVKEGYDEVEQIMNNYNMGFITNNERYNQIIDTWTHVNSKLSDTLMKQLTADNDGFNSIYMMMDSGARGSKEQIRQLSGMCWSTLSLLTVLVKVWPIQL
;
A
#
# COMPACT_ATOMS: atom_id res chain seq x y z
N ARG A 1 11.00 16.33 -15.57
CA ARG A 1 11.57 15.78 -16.83
C ARG A 1 12.89 16.45 -17.17
N LEU A 2 12.96 17.80 -17.30
CA LEU A 2 14.21 18.51 -17.65
C LEU A 2 15.36 18.18 -16.69
N MET A 3 15.16 18.31 -15.39
CA MET A 3 16.17 18.05 -14.37
C MET A 3 16.78 16.64 -14.43
N VAL A 4 16.01 15.63 -14.77
CA VAL A 4 16.53 14.27 -14.89
C VAL A 4 17.32 14.09 -16.19
N ASN A 5 16.84 14.68 -17.30
CA ASN A 5 17.53 14.59 -18.58
C ASN A 5 18.89 15.30 -18.59
N GLU A 6 19.16 16.19 -17.65
CA GLU A 6 20.49 16.79 -17.46
C GLU A 6 21.56 15.76 -17.09
N PHE A 7 21.16 14.67 -16.42
CA PHE A 7 22.05 13.58 -15.99
C PHE A 7 22.02 12.36 -16.92
N VAL A 8 21.00 12.26 -17.77
CA VAL A 8 20.89 11.14 -18.73
C VAL A 8 21.95 11.26 -19.80
N PRO A 9 22.75 10.21 -20.08
CA PRO A 9 23.71 10.21 -21.17
C PRO A 9 23.05 10.47 -22.53
N GLU A 10 23.72 11.23 -23.40
CA GLU A 10 23.19 11.62 -24.72
C GLU A 10 22.86 10.41 -25.61
N GLU A 11 23.58 9.29 -25.42
CA GLU A 11 23.41 8.04 -26.17
C GLU A 11 22.03 7.38 -25.92
N VAL A 12 21.36 7.70 -24.80
CA VAL A 12 20.04 7.14 -24.45
C VAL A 12 18.92 7.99 -25.04
N GLY A 13 19.22 9.26 -25.32
CA GLY A 13 18.24 10.22 -25.84
C GLY A 13 17.33 10.81 -24.75
N TYR A 14 16.46 11.73 -25.17
CA TYR A 14 15.58 12.48 -24.27
C TYR A 14 14.41 11.65 -23.77
N ILE A 15 14.24 11.63 -22.45
CA ILE A 15 13.18 10.87 -21.75
C ILE A 15 12.02 11.82 -21.41
N ASN A 16 10.86 11.61 -22.04
CA ASN A 16 9.66 12.40 -21.83
C ASN A 16 8.53 11.65 -21.09
N GLU A 17 8.90 10.90 -20.08
CA GLU A 17 7.96 10.10 -19.28
C GLU A 17 7.94 10.55 -17.83
N VAL A 18 6.88 10.22 -17.09
CA VAL A 18 6.85 10.36 -15.64
C VAL A 18 7.66 9.22 -15.03
N LEU A 19 8.69 9.58 -14.27
CA LEU A 19 9.65 8.63 -13.74
C LEU A 19 9.13 8.00 -12.44
N GLY A 20 8.35 6.94 -12.59
CA GLY A 20 8.05 6.01 -11.51
C GLY A 20 9.12 4.92 -11.39
N LYS A 21 8.99 4.05 -10.39
CA LYS A 21 9.94 2.95 -10.12
C LYS A 21 10.19 2.04 -11.32
N LYS A 22 9.15 1.74 -12.11
CA LYS A 22 9.27 0.88 -13.31
C LYS A 22 10.02 1.58 -14.42
N ALA A 23 9.62 2.82 -14.74
CA ALA A 23 10.26 3.62 -15.77
C ALA A 23 11.76 3.85 -15.49
N LEU A 24 12.11 4.15 -14.22
CA LEU A 24 13.52 4.31 -13.83
C LEU A 24 14.32 3.02 -14.02
N ARG A 25 13.77 1.85 -13.70
CA ARG A 25 14.42 0.55 -13.96
C ARG A 25 14.69 0.34 -15.45
N ASP A 26 13.71 0.67 -16.30
CA ASP A 26 13.84 0.50 -17.75
C ASP A 26 14.90 1.45 -18.33
N ILE A 27 14.98 2.68 -17.80
CA ILE A 27 16.02 3.64 -18.17
C ILE A 27 17.41 3.13 -17.78
N ILE A 28 17.59 2.65 -16.55
CA ILE A 28 18.85 2.07 -16.09
C ILE A 28 19.28 0.94 -17.01
N GLY A 29 18.34 0.09 -17.42
CA GLY A 29 18.61 -0.98 -18.38
C GLY A 29 19.08 -0.47 -19.75
N LYS A 30 18.51 0.66 -20.24
CA LYS A 30 18.96 1.32 -21.48
C LYS A 30 20.36 1.92 -21.33
N VAL A 31 20.62 2.62 -20.21
CA VAL A 31 21.92 3.24 -19.94
C VAL A 31 23.04 2.18 -19.86
N ILE A 32 22.80 1.05 -19.18
CA ILE A 32 23.79 -0.04 -19.10
C ILE A 32 24.14 -0.57 -20.50
N LYS A 33 23.14 -0.74 -21.36
CA LYS A 33 23.34 -1.26 -22.71
C LYS A 33 24.06 -0.28 -23.64
N ALA A 34 23.79 1.01 -23.49
CA ALA A 34 24.37 2.05 -24.35
C ALA A 34 25.76 2.50 -23.88
N CYS A 35 25.96 2.70 -22.58
CA CYS A 35 27.14 3.40 -22.06
C CYS A 35 28.05 2.51 -21.20
N GLY A 36 27.64 1.26 -20.93
CA GLY A 36 28.39 0.32 -20.07
C GLY A 36 28.30 0.63 -18.59
N VAL A 37 28.92 -0.21 -17.74
CA VAL A 37 28.76 -0.24 -16.30
C VAL A 37 29.30 1.02 -15.60
N ALA A 38 30.47 1.50 -15.99
CA ALA A 38 31.13 2.63 -15.32
C ALA A 38 30.28 3.94 -15.43
N ARG A 39 29.78 4.25 -16.63
CA ARG A 39 28.94 5.42 -16.86
C ARG A 39 27.58 5.28 -16.18
N THR A 40 27.05 4.06 -16.14
CA THR A 40 25.80 3.78 -15.40
C THR A 40 25.94 4.00 -13.90
N ALA A 41 27.06 3.61 -13.30
CA ALA A 41 27.31 3.87 -11.88
C ALA A 41 27.31 5.36 -11.56
N GLN A 42 27.96 6.17 -12.41
CA GLN A 42 27.95 7.62 -12.28
C GLN A 42 26.53 8.20 -12.42
N PHE A 43 25.78 7.78 -13.44
CA PHE A 43 24.38 8.16 -13.61
C PHE A 43 23.52 7.84 -12.39
N LEU A 44 23.69 6.67 -11.78
CA LEU A 44 22.96 6.27 -10.58
C LEU A 44 23.28 7.15 -9.36
N ASP A 45 24.56 7.52 -9.19
CA ASP A 45 24.96 8.44 -8.15
C ASP A 45 24.39 9.85 -8.35
N ASP A 46 24.38 10.34 -9.59
CA ASP A 46 23.81 11.63 -9.93
C ASP A 46 22.30 11.68 -9.67
N ILE A 47 21.56 10.65 -10.11
CA ILE A 47 20.11 10.53 -9.85
C ILE A 47 19.82 10.41 -8.35
N LYS A 48 20.60 9.64 -7.60
CA LYS A 48 20.47 9.53 -6.15
C LYS A 48 20.66 10.90 -5.48
N ASN A 49 21.71 11.62 -5.83
CA ASN A 49 22.02 12.94 -5.28
C ASN A 49 20.94 13.96 -5.64
N LEU A 50 20.45 13.94 -6.87
CA LEU A 50 19.31 14.76 -7.30
C LEU A 50 18.07 14.46 -6.46
N GLY A 51 17.77 13.19 -6.22
CA GLY A 51 16.63 12.77 -5.39
C GLY A 51 16.72 13.31 -3.97
N TYR A 52 17.86 13.17 -3.32
CA TYR A 52 18.08 13.72 -1.97
C TYR A 52 18.01 15.25 -1.93
N TYR A 53 18.61 15.91 -2.89
CA TYR A 53 18.56 17.37 -2.99
C TYR A 53 17.13 17.87 -3.16
N MET A 54 16.34 17.23 -4.03
CA MET A 54 14.94 17.61 -4.26
C MET A 54 14.05 17.31 -3.05
N ALA A 55 14.25 16.19 -2.37
CA ALA A 55 13.53 15.88 -1.14
C ALA A 55 13.82 16.88 -0.03
N PHE A 56 15.08 17.27 0.13
CA PHE A 56 15.48 18.31 1.08
C PHE A 56 14.88 19.68 0.73
N LYS A 57 15.00 20.08 -0.53
CA LYS A 57 14.49 21.39 -1.00
C LYS A 57 12.96 21.46 -0.96
N GLY A 58 12.28 20.34 -1.19
CA GLY A 58 10.83 20.22 -1.08
C GLY A 58 10.32 20.13 0.36
N GLY A 59 11.20 19.99 1.35
CA GLY A 59 10.81 19.83 2.76
C GLY A 59 9.97 18.57 3.00
N LEU A 60 10.22 17.49 2.24
CA LEU A 60 9.45 16.26 2.35
C LEU A 60 9.75 15.56 3.67
N SER A 61 8.77 15.55 4.55
CA SER A 61 8.79 14.84 5.83
C SER A 61 7.46 14.14 6.04
N PHE A 62 7.42 13.16 6.93
CA PHE A 62 6.17 12.50 7.31
C PHE A 62 6.06 12.45 8.84
N ASN A 63 4.81 12.48 9.30
CA ASN A 63 4.46 12.35 10.70
C ASN A 63 3.47 11.19 10.88
N LEU A 64 3.32 10.68 12.08
CA LEU A 64 2.27 9.70 12.41
C LEU A 64 0.86 10.26 12.19
N ALA A 65 0.68 11.57 12.30
CA ALA A 65 -0.58 12.24 12.00
C ALA A 65 -0.99 12.17 10.52
N ASP A 66 -0.04 11.95 9.61
CA ASP A 66 -0.29 11.79 8.17
C ASP A 66 -0.94 10.43 7.85
N VAL A 67 -0.92 9.50 8.81
CA VAL A 67 -1.62 8.22 8.74
C VAL A 67 -3.08 8.44 9.10
N LEU A 68 -3.90 8.77 8.12
CA LEU A 68 -5.33 9.01 8.33
C LEU A 68 -6.05 7.71 8.69
N ILE A 69 -6.94 7.79 9.67
CA ILE A 69 -7.85 6.70 10.01
C ILE A 69 -9.24 7.09 9.53
N PRO A 70 -9.84 6.32 8.59
CA PRO A 70 -11.16 6.64 8.08
C PRO A 70 -12.21 6.67 9.20
N PRO A 71 -13.06 7.70 9.29
CA PRO A 71 -14.13 7.76 10.30
C PRO A 71 -15.16 6.62 10.10
N GLU A 72 -15.34 6.15 8.87
CA GLU A 72 -16.24 5.04 8.55
C GLU A 72 -15.72 3.67 9.02
N LYS A 73 -14.47 3.60 9.50
CA LYS A 73 -13.84 2.35 9.93
C LYS A 73 -14.64 1.62 10.99
N GLU A 74 -15.10 2.34 12.02
CA GLU A 74 -15.84 1.73 13.13
C GLU A 74 -17.19 1.15 12.67
N ALA A 75 -17.88 1.86 11.78
CA ALA A 75 -19.15 1.39 11.21
C ALA A 75 -18.96 0.14 10.35
N LEU A 76 -17.94 0.14 9.45
CA LEU A 76 -17.64 -1.01 8.59
C LEU A 76 -17.21 -2.23 9.38
N VAL A 77 -16.40 -2.04 10.41
CA VAL A 77 -15.95 -3.14 11.28
C VAL A 77 -17.11 -3.71 12.08
N LYS A 78 -18.02 -2.85 12.59
CA LYS A 78 -19.23 -3.29 13.29
C LYS A 78 -20.13 -4.11 12.37
N GLU A 79 -20.41 -3.63 11.15
CA GLU A 79 -21.15 -4.38 10.14
C GLU A 79 -20.58 -5.79 9.94
N GLY A 80 -19.25 -5.88 9.81
CA GLY A 80 -18.56 -7.17 9.69
C GLY A 80 -18.74 -8.09 10.90
N TYR A 81 -18.72 -7.56 12.13
CA TYR A 81 -18.99 -8.36 13.32
C TYR A 81 -20.44 -8.83 13.39
N ASP A 82 -21.40 -7.99 13.01
CA ASP A 82 -22.83 -8.34 12.99
C ASP A 82 -23.09 -9.47 11.97
N GLU A 83 -22.46 -9.42 10.79
CA GLU A 83 -22.53 -10.51 9.81
C GLU A 83 -21.90 -11.82 10.34
N VAL A 84 -20.73 -11.74 10.98
CA VAL A 84 -20.08 -12.91 11.58
C VAL A 84 -20.93 -13.53 12.67
N GLU A 85 -21.62 -12.74 13.48
CA GLU A 85 -22.54 -13.24 14.50
C GLU A 85 -23.73 -13.99 13.86
N GLN A 86 -24.29 -13.51 12.77
CA GLN A 86 -25.32 -14.22 12.01
C GLN A 86 -24.82 -15.56 11.47
N ILE A 87 -23.62 -15.59 10.90
CA ILE A 87 -23.00 -16.84 10.41
C ILE A 87 -22.80 -17.84 11.55
N MET A 88 -22.34 -17.36 12.71
CA MET A 88 -22.19 -18.21 13.90
C MET A 88 -23.52 -18.77 14.41
N ASN A 89 -24.57 -17.95 14.39
CA ASN A 89 -25.92 -18.38 14.76
C ASN A 89 -26.45 -19.45 13.80
N ASN A 90 -26.27 -19.29 12.49
CA ASN A 90 -26.65 -20.27 11.49
C ASN A 90 -25.91 -21.60 11.68
N TYR A 91 -24.63 -21.53 12.01
CA TYR A 91 -23.83 -22.72 12.33
C TYR A 91 -24.36 -23.42 13.59
N ASN A 92 -24.63 -22.68 14.67
CA ASN A 92 -25.15 -23.23 15.92
C ASN A 92 -26.53 -23.88 15.76
N MET A 93 -27.35 -23.36 14.83
CA MET A 93 -28.65 -23.96 14.48
C MET A 93 -28.51 -25.16 13.53
N GLY A 94 -27.33 -25.47 13.05
CA GLY A 94 -27.06 -26.61 12.15
C GLY A 94 -27.42 -26.35 10.69
N PHE A 95 -27.67 -25.11 10.27
CA PHE A 95 -27.99 -24.77 8.89
C PHE A 95 -26.79 -24.81 7.93
N ILE A 96 -25.59 -24.60 8.46
CA ILE A 96 -24.35 -24.59 7.68
C ILE A 96 -23.31 -25.53 8.30
N THR A 97 -22.42 -26.03 7.45
CA THR A 97 -21.30 -26.88 7.87
C THR A 97 -20.15 -26.04 8.43
N ASN A 98 -19.20 -26.67 9.11
CA ASN A 98 -18.02 -26.01 9.63
C ASN A 98 -17.16 -25.35 8.52
N ASN A 99 -17.05 -26.01 7.36
CA ASN A 99 -16.32 -25.46 6.21
C ASN A 99 -17.01 -24.24 5.61
N GLU A 100 -18.33 -24.27 5.49
CA GLU A 100 -19.12 -23.13 5.02
C GLU A 100 -19.01 -21.94 5.96
N ARG A 101 -19.14 -22.18 7.27
CA ARG A 101 -18.93 -21.13 8.28
C ARG A 101 -17.57 -20.47 8.13
N TYR A 102 -16.50 -21.29 8.02
CA TYR A 102 -15.13 -20.80 7.87
C TYR A 102 -14.96 -19.93 6.61
N ASN A 103 -15.46 -20.42 5.47
CA ASN A 103 -15.37 -19.69 4.22
C ASN A 103 -16.17 -18.40 4.26
N GLN A 104 -17.41 -18.41 4.79
CA GLN A 104 -18.24 -17.20 4.89
C GLN A 104 -17.61 -16.13 5.78
N ILE A 105 -16.99 -16.52 6.91
CA ILE A 105 -16.28 -15.56 7.78
C ILE A 105 -15.09 -14.93 7.06
N ILE A 106 -14.31 -15.71 6.30
CA ILE A 106 -13.20 -15.19 5.52
C ILE A 106 -13.70 -14.22 4.44
N ASP A 107 -14.76 -14.58 3.74
CA ASP A 107 -15.36 -13.75 2.69
C ASP A 107 -15.87 -12.43 3.25
N THR A 108 -16.58 -12.44 4.38
CA THR A 108 -17.03 -11.23 5.09
C THR A 108 -15.85 -10.32 5.40
N TRP A 109 -14.81 -10.83 6.06
CA TRP A 109 -13.65 -10.01 6.41
C TRP A 109 -12.85 -9.53 5.20
N THR A 110 -12.76 -10.32 4.15
CA THR A 110 -12.12 -9.92 2.90
C THR A 110 -12.89 -8.76 2.25
N HIS A 111 -14.22 -8.82 2.26
CA HIS A 111 -15.09 -7.79 1.71
C HIS A 111 -15.00 -6.47 2.50
N VAL A 112 -15.12 -6.53 3.83
CA VAL A 112 -14.94 -5.38 4.73
C VAL A 112 -13.58 -4.73 4.53
N ASN A 113 -12.54 -5.55 4.43
CA ASN A 113 -11.17 -5.11 4.24
C ASN A 113 -10.96 -4.41 2.88
N SER A 114 -11.57 -4.90 1.81
CA SER A 114 -11.55 -4.26 0.49
C SER A 114 -12.26 -2.92 0.52
N LYS A 115 -13.48 -2.85 1.06
CA LYS A 115 -14.24 -1.59 1.22
C LYS A 115 -13.44 -0.54 2.01
N LEU A 116 -12.85 -0.96 3.13
CA LEU A 116 -12.05 -0.07 3.97
C LEU A 116 -10.79 0.44 3.25
N SER A 117 -10.13 -0.44 2.49
CA SER A 117 -8.96 -0.08 1.69
C SER A 117 -9.30 0.98 0.63
N ASP A 118 -10.42 0.82 -0.06
CA ASP A 118 -10.87 1.76 -1.09
C ASP A 118 -11.25 3.12 -0.49
N THR A 119 -11.94 3.11 0.66
CA THR A 119 -12.28 4.34 1.39
C THR A 119 -11.03 5.07 1.87
N LEU A 120 -10.09 4.34 2.47
CA LEU A 120 -8.80 4.87 2.91
C LEU A 120 -8.02 5.51 1.76
N MET A 121 -7.93 4.82 0.62
CA MET A 121 -7.21 5.34 -0.55
C MET A 121 -7.85 6.61 -1.10
N LYS A 122 -9.19 6.69 -1.12
CA LYS A 122 -9.90 7.91 -1.53
C LYS A 122 -9.62 9.07 -0.60
N GLN A 123 -9.62 8.85 0.71
CA GLN A 123 -9.32 9.88 1.70
C GLN A 123 -7.88 10.37 1.61
N LEU A 124 -6.90 9.45 1.52
CA LEU A 124 -5.48 9.80 1.37
C LEU A 124 -5.21 10.59 0.08
N THR A 125 -5.92 10.26 -1.01
CA THR A 125 -5.79 10.99 -2.28
C THR A 125 -6.39 12.40 -2.21
N ALA A 126 -7.46 12.57 -1.43
CA ALA A 126 -8.13 13.86 -1.26
C ALA A 126 -7.49 14.74 -0.17
N ASP A 127 -6.69 14.16 0.71
CA ASP A 127 -6.04 14.87 1.80
C ASP A 127 -4.99 15.83 1.28
N ASN A 128 -4.99 17.08 1.80
CA ASN A 128 -4.08 18.15 1.41
C ASN A 128 -3.95 18.33 -0.13
N ASP A 129 -5.05 18.18 -0.87
CA ASP A 129 -5.05 18.27 -2.35
C ASP A 129 -4.07 17.29 -3.03
N GLY A 130 -3.88 16.11 -2.43
CA GLY A 130 -2.95 15.09 -2.91
C GLY A 130 -1.52 15.21 -2.39
N PHE A 131 -1.25 16.15 -1.49
CA PHE A 131 0.08 16.37 -0.87
C PHE A 131 0.25 15.67 0.48
N ASN A 132 -0.52 14.61 0.75
CA ASN A 132 -0.24 13.76 1.89
C ASN A 132 1.09 13.03 1.69
N SER A 133 2.02 13.15 2.63
CA SER A 133 3.39 12.62 2.50
C SER A 133 3.42 11.10 2.33
N ILE A 134 2.53 10.37 3.00
CA ILE A 134 2.42 8.91 2.91
C ILE A 134 1.86 8.50 1.55
N TYR A 135 0.85 9.23 1.06
CA TYR A 135 0.30 9.01 -0.27
C TYR A 135 1.36 9.23 -1.36
N MET A 136 2.08 10.35 -1.31
CA MET A 136 3.15 10.65 -2.27
C MET A 136 4.25 9.59 -2.27
N MET A 137 4.63 9.08 -1.10
CA MET A 137 5.64 8.03 -0.95
C MET A 137 5.21 6.72 -1.61
N MET A 138 3.94 6.36 -1.45
CA MET A 138 3.35 5.16 -2.05
C MET A 138 3.16 5.32 -3.56
N ASP A 139 2.58 6.44 -4.00
CA ASP A 139 2.25 6.70 -5.41
C ASP A 139 3.49 6.78 -6.29
N SER A 140 4.54 7.42 -5.79
CA SER A 140 5.85 7.46 -6.48
C SER A 140 6.54 6.09 -6.54
N GLY A 141 6.11 5.12 -5.73
CA GLY A 141 6.75 3.81 -5.62
C GLY A 141 8.08 3.83 -4.86
N ALA A 142 8.41 4.92 -4.17
CA ALA A 142 9.63 5.05 -3.39
C ALA A 142 9.65 4.09 -2.21
N ARG A 143 8.61 4.10 -1.40
CA ARG A 143 8.40 3.18 -0.27
C ARG A 143 6.91 3.05 0.06
N GLY A 144 6.58 1.91 0.65
CA GLY A 144 5.21 1.62 1.02
C GLY A 144 4.41 0.97 -0.13
N SER A 145 3.51 0.09 0.25
CA SER A 145 2.50 -0.49 -0.63
C SER A 145 1.12 -0.15 -0.06
N LYS A 146 0.09 -0.27 -0.89
CA LYS A 146 -1.31 -0.10 -0.45
C LYS A 146 -1.62 -1.00 0.75
N GLU A 147 -1.09 -2.23 0.74
CA GLU A 147 -1.24 -3.19 1.83
C GLU A 147 -0.62 -2.70 3.14
N GLN A 148 0.58 -2.12 3.08
CA GLN A 148 1.26 -1.60 4.26
C GLN A 148 0.52 -0.40 4.86
N ILE A 149 0.02 0.51 4.03
CA ILE A 149 -0.78 1.65 4.48
C ILE A 149 -2.09 1.15 5.08
N ARG A 150 -2.75 0.19 4.44
CA ARG A 150 -3.95 -0.45 4.97
C ARG A 150 -3.71 -1.08 6.34
N GLN A 151 -2.58 -1.75 6.55
CA GLN A 151 -2.22 -2.33 7.84
C GLN A 151 -2.01 -1.27 8.92
N LEU A 152 -1.43 -0.14 8.58
CA LEU A 152 -1.18 0.96 9.53
C LEU A 152 -2.46 1.73 9.88
N SER A 153 -3.24 2.13 8.89
CA SER A 153 -4.42 3.00 9.05
C SER A 153 -5.72 2.22 9.25
N GLY A 154 -5.84 1.10 8.55
CA GLY A 154 -7.08 0.37 8.44
C GLY A 154 -7.18 -0.79 9.42
N MET A 155 -6.48 -1.86 9.13
CA MET A 155 -6.78 -3.17 9.70
C MET A 155 -5.57 -3.97 10.20
N CYS A 156 -4.65 -3.33 10.92
CA CYS A 156 -3.62 -4.07 11.67
C CYS A 156 -4.27 -5.06 12.68
N TRP A 157 -5.44 -4.71 13.20
CA TRP A 157 -6.24 -5.56 14.07
C TRP A 157 -6.98 -6.69 13.35
N SER A 158 -7.21 -6.63 12.04
CA SER A 158 -7.96 -7.68 11.36
C SER A 158 -7.14 -8.95 11.17
N THR A 159 -5.84 -8.85 10.95
CA THR A 159 -4.97 -10.02 10.99
C THR A 159 -4.90 -10.63 12.40
N LEU A 160 -4.91 -9.79 13.43
CA LEU A 160 -4.97 -10.28 14.82
C LEU A 160 -6.38 -10.77 15.19
N SER A 161 -7.46 -10.14 14.73
CA SER A 161 -8.82 -10.61 14.96
C SER A 161 -9.16 -11.83 14.12
N LEU A 162 -8.65 -11.96 12.89
CA LEU A 162 -8.71 -13.23 12.13
C LEU A 162 -7.97 -14.36 12.88
N LEU A 163 -6.79 -14.08 13.42
CA LEU A 163 -6.08 -15.02 14.31
C LEU A 163 -6.87 -15.30 15.60
N THR A 164 -7.49 -14.28 16.21
CA THR A 164 -8.29 -14.43 17.43
C THR A 164 -9.61 -15.17 17.14
N VAL A 165 -10.24 -14.92 15.99
CA VAL A 165 -11.41 -15.66 15.53
C VAL A 165 -11.01 -17.09 15.15
N LEU A 166 -9.88 -17.30 14.47
CA LEU A 166 -9.34 -18.61 14.16
C LEU A 166 -8.96 -19.39 15.44
N VAL A 167 -8.36 -18.74 16.43
CA VAL A 167 -8.00 -19.35 17.72
C VAL A 167 -9.23 -19.62 18.59
N LYS A 168 -10.25 -18.75 18.59
CA LYS A 168 -11.52 -19.00 19.29
C LYS A 168 -12.39 -20.05 18.61
N VAL A 169 -12.22 -20.23 17.30
CA VAL A 169 -12.98 -21.17 16.48
C VAL A 169 -12.30 -22.54 16.38
N TRP A 170 -11.02 -22.63 16.74
CA TRP A 170 -10.29 -23.89 16.84
C TRP A 170 -10.14 -24.27 18.32
N PRO A 171 -11.03 -25.09 18.87
CA PRO A 171 -10.72 -25.74 20.12
C PRO A 171 -9.56 -26.69 19.82
N ILE A 172 -8.37 -26.37 20.34
CA ILE A 172 -7.30 -27.33 20.47
C ILE A 172 -7.87 -28.39 21.40
N GLN A 173 -8.36 -29.49 20.84
CA GLN A 173 -8.52 -30.73 21.61
C GLN A 173 -7.11 -31.20 21.91
N LEU A 174 -6.65 -30.90 23.13
CA LEU A 174 -5.61 -31.66 23.82
C LEU A 174 -6.22 -32.89 24.44
#